data_64d944c749de232d021e7b45a1f3b1bc
#
_entry.id   64d944c749de232d021e7b45a1f3b1bc
#
_cell.length_a   1.000
_cell.length_b   1.000
_cell.length_c   1.000
_cell.angle_alpha   90.00
_cell.angle_beta   90.00
_cell.angle_gamma   90.00
#
_symmetry.space_group_name_H-M   'P 1'
#
loop_
_entity.id
_entity.type
_entity.pdbx_description
1 polymer ?
#
loop_
_entity_poly.entity_id
_entity_poly.type
_entity_poly.pdbx_seq_one_letter_code
_entity_poly.pdbx_strand_id
1 'polypeptide(L)'
;MPQHLVNEKALRYMEYLNRETDNRHHTLNEDEYQYALVRAGDPKAADEHVRILFSGLPGKVSEDPLRNYKYLTVASATLASRAAIEAGMDTERADNISDLYIQKMDAIQSMEDLKELNHDMLIFYAKVVAAL
;
A
#
# COMPACT_ATOMS: atom_id res chain seq x y z
N MET A 1 24.16 20.06 6.00
CA MET A 1 23.16 19.48 5.10
C MET A 1 21.75 19.77 5.62
N PRO A 2 20.82 20.23 4.77
CA PRO A 2 19.45 20.47 5.23
C PRO A 2 18.81 19.19 5.81
N GLN A 3 18.03 19.36 6.88
CA GLN A 3 17.43 18.23 7.60
C GLN A 3 16.42 17.43 6.80
N HIS A 4 15.84 18.03 5.75
CA HIS A 4 14.85 17.34 4.91
C HIS A 4 15.47 16.44 3.84
N LEU A 5 16.81 16.42 3.75
CA LEU A 5 17.50 15.58 2.78
C LEU A 5 18.04 14.31 3.44
N VAL A 6 18.03 13.20 2.70
CA VAL A 6 18.54 11.92 3.17
C VAL A 6 20.04 11.81 2.83
N ASN A 7 20.82 11.23 3.73
CA ASN A 7 22.24 10.93 3.50
C ASN A 7 22.57 9.53 3.98
N GLU A 8 23.78 9.07 3.69
CA GLU A 8 24.26 7.75 4.06
C GLU A 8 24.23 7.51 5.58
N LYS A 9 24.53 8.54 6.37
CA LYS A 9 24.53 8.42 7.83
C LYS A 9 23.11 8.13 8.35
N ALA A 10 22.11 8.86 7.83
CA ALA A 10 20.74 8.65 8.22
C ALA A 10 20.24 7.25 7.81
N LEU A 11 20.62 6.79 6.63
CA LEU A 11 20.29 5.45 6.15
C LEU A 11 20.87 4.38 7.05
N ARG A 12 22.16 4.46 7.37
CA ARG A 12 22.84 3.49 8.24
C ARG A 12 22.24 3.45 9.64
N TYR A 13 21.86 4.62 10.17
CA TYR A 13 21.24 4.69 11.48
C TYR A 13 19.87 4.00 11.47
N MET A 14 19.06 4.21 10.45
CA MET A 14 17.78 3.53 10.31
C MET A 14 17.94 2.02 10.18
N GLU A 15 18.90 1.57 9.37
CA GLU A 15 19.21 0.14 9.22
C GLU A 15 19.60 -0.48 10.57
N TYR A 16 20.42 0.23 11.35
CA TYR A 16 20.80 -0.20 12.68
C TYR A 16 19.59 -0.33 13.60
N LEU A 17 18.74 0.69 13.66
CA LEU A 17 17.55 0.67 14.52
C LEU A 17 16.60 -0.47 14.12
N ASN A 18 16.40 -0.70 12.85
CA ASN A 18 15.51 -1.77 12.39
C ASN A 18 16.06 -3.16 12.74
N ARG A 19 17.38 -3.35 12.69
CA ARG A 19 17.99 -4.60 13.13
C ARG A 19 17.83 -4.81 14.64
N GLU A 20 18.06 -3.76 15.44
CA GLU A 20 17.97 -3.85 16.90
C GLU A 20 16.54 -4.12 17.39
N THR A 21 15.55 -3.60 16.68
CA THR A 21 14.14 -3.78 17.04
C THR A 21 13.48 -4.93 16.29
N ASP A 22 14.22 -5.62 15.44
CA ASP A 22 13.72 -6.68 14.55
C ASP A 22 12.53 -6.20 13.70
N ASN A 23 12.54 -4.93 13.34
CA ASN A 23 11.50 -4.32 12.51
C ASN A 23 11.91 -4.48 11.04
N ARG A 24 11.19 -5.33 10.32
CA ARG A 24 11.49 -5.63 8.92
C ARG A 24 10.31 -5.32 8.03
N HIS A 25 10.61 -4.84 6.84
CA HIS A 25 9.60 -4.66 5.81
C HIS A 25 9.15 -6.01 5.25
N HIS A 26 7.98 -6.00 4.61
CA HIS A 26 7.51 -7.18 3.89
C HIS A 26 8.47 -7.54 2.77
N THR A 27 8.54 -8.83 2.44
CA THR A 27 9.39 -9.30 1.35
C THR A 27 8.80 -8.89 0.01
N LEU A 28 9.66 -8.82 -1.00
CA LEU A 28 9.23 -8.58 -2.37
C LEU A 28 8.23 -9.65 -2.84
N ASN A 29 8.42 -10.89 -2.41
CA ASN A 29 7.53 -12.00 -2.77
C ASN A 29 6.12 -11.81 -2.21
N GLU A 30 5.99 -11.29 -0.99
CA GLU A 30 4.68 -11.00 -0.40
C GLU A 30 3.95 -9.90 -1.18
N ASP A 31 4.68 -8.85 -1.54
CA ASP A 31 4.13 -7.76 -2.35
C ASP A 31 3.72 -8.25 -3.74
N GLU A 32 4.57 -9.02 -4.39
CA GLU A 32 4.30 -9.56 -5.72
C GLU A 32 3.06 -10.46 -5.72
N TYR A 33 2.86 -11.24 -4.67
CA TYR A 33 1.72 -12.15 -4.58
C TYR A 33 0.39 -11.39 -4.57
N GLN A 34 0.27 -10.36 -3.73
CA GLN A 34 -0.98 -9.60 -3.65
C GLN A 34 -1.31 -8.89 -4.97
N TYR A 35 -0.31 -8.34 -5.64
CA TYR A 35 -0.53 -7.64 -6.89
C TYR A 35 -0.72 -8.60 -8.08
N ALA A 36 -0.16 -9.81 -8.01
CA ALA A 36 -0.46 -10.87 -8.96
C ALA A 36 -1.95 -11.26 -8.90
N LEU A 37 -2.54 -11.26 -7.71
CA LEU A 37 -3.97 -11.52 -7.56
C LEU A 37 -4.81 -10.40 -8.20
N VAL A 38 -4.38 -9.14 -8.08
CA VAL A 38 -5.05 -8.03 -8.76
C VAL A 38 -4.98 -8.22 -10.28
N ARG A 39 -3.80 -8.54 -10.81
CA ARG A 39 -3.64 -8.79 -12.25
C ARG A 39 -4.51 -9.92 -12.75
N ALA A 40 -4.76 -10.92 -11.92
CA ALA A 40 -5.62 -12.05 -12.25
C ALA A 40 -7.11 -11.77 -12.06
N GLY A 41 -7.47 -10.60 -11.54
CA GLY A 41 -8.86 -10.28 -11.23
C GLY A 41 -9.43 -11.09 -10.08
N ASP A 42 -8.57 -11.56 -9.17
CA ASP A 42 -8.96 -12.42 -8.05
C ASP A 42 -9.26 -11.58 -6.81
N PRO A 43 -10.50 -11.62 -6.28
CA PRO A 43 -10.87 -10.83 -5.11
C PRO A 43 -10.10 -11.18 -3.83
N LYS A 44 -9.41 -12.32 -3.79
CA LYS A 44 -8.51 -12.65 -2.67
C LYS A 44 -7.40 -11.61 -2.49
N ALA A 45 -7.14 -10.79 -3.51
CA ALA A 45 -6.20 -9.69 -3.42
C ALA A 45 -6.48 -8.80 -2.20
N ALA A 46 -7.76 -8.56 -1.90
CA ALA A 46 -8.17 -7.68 -0.80
C ALA A 46 -7.77 -8.25 0.56
N ASP A 47 -8.06 -9.54 0.80
CA ASP A 47 -7.71 -10.18 2.07
C ASP A 47 -6.20 -10.27 2.26
N GLU A 48 -5.47 -10.62 1.20
CA GLU A 48 -4.00 -10.68 1.26
C GLU A 48 -3.40 -9.30 1.53
N HIS A 49 -3.91 -8.28 0.88
CA HIS A 49 -3.43 -6.91 1.09
C HIS A 49 -3.59 -6.46 2.53
N VAL A 50 -4.80 -6.65 3.09
CA VAL A 50 -5.09 -6.26 4.48
C VAL A 50 -4.23 -7.07 5.45
N ARG A 51 -4.07 -8.36 5.21
CA ARG A 51 -3.21 -9.22 6.02
C ARG A 51 -1.77 -8.71 6.02
N ILE A 52 -1.23 -8.42 4.87
CA ILE A 52 0.16 -7.97 4.73
C ILE A 52 0.35 -6.59 5.36
N LEU A 53 -0.53 -5.64 5.06
CA LEU A 53 -0.37 -4.26 5.52
C LEU A 53 -0.60 -4.10 7.03
N PHE A 54 -1.59 -4.81 7.61
CA PHE A 54 -2.05 -4.56 8.98
C PHE A 54 -1.70 -5.63 10.01
N SER A 55 -1.10 -6.75 9.61
CA SER A 55 -0.85 -7.86 10.54
C SER A 55 0.60 -7.99 11.01
N GLY A 56 1.48 -7.13 10.53
CA GLY A 56 2.89 -7.15 10.91
C GLY A 56 3.34 -5.78 11.38
N LEU A 57 4.66 -5.62 11.50
CA LEU A 57 5.25 -4.32 11.78
C LEU A 57 5.40 -3.58 10.45
N PRO A 58 4.64 -2.50 10.23
CA PRO A 58 4.79 -1.73 9.00
C PRO A 58 6.10 -0.95 9.00
N GLY A 59 6.53 -0.50 7.82
CA GLY A 59 7.58 0.49 7.76
C GLY A 59 7.14 1.74 8.51
N LYS A 60 8.07 2.38 9.22
CA LYS A 60 7.77 3.60 9.95
C LYS A 60 8.07 4.82 9.10
N VAL A 61 7.01 5.45 8.62
CA VAL A 61 7.10 6.66 7.78
C VAL A 61 6.48 7.88 8.46
N SER A 62 5.87 7.70 9.64
CA SER A 62 5.30 8.77 10.46
C SER A 62 5.28 8.35 11.92
N GLU A 63 5.39 9.33 12.82
CA GLU A 63 5.23 9.10 14.27
C GLU A 63 3.76 8.84 14.63
N ASP A 64 2.81 9.43 13.89
CA ASP A 64 1.39 9.20 14.10
C ASP A 64 0.98 7.88 13.43
N PRO A 65 0.47 6.88 14.19
CA PRO A 65 0.11 5.59 13.63
C PRO A 65 -0.88 5.65 12.47
N LEU A 66 -1.92 6.46 12.58
CA LEU A 66 -2.91 6.56 11.52
C LEU A 66 -2.31 7.18 10.26
N ARG A 67 -1.54 8.25 10.41
CA ARG A 67 -0.86 8.89 9.28
C ARG A 67 0.15 7.93 8.64
N ASN A 68 0.82 7.12 9.45
CA ASN A 68 1.76 6.10 8.95
C ASN A 68 1.07 5.15 7.98
N TYR A 69 -0.07 4.59 8.39
CA TYR A 69 -0.83 3.68 7.53
C TYR A 69 -1.49 4.38 6.35
N LYS A 70 -1.83 5.66 6.48
CA LYS A 70 -2.33 6.45 5.34
C LYS A 70 -1.26 6.60 4.26
N TYR A 71 -0.03 6.90 4.65
CA TYR A 71 1.08 6.99 3.68
C TYR A 71 1.31 5.65 2.97
N LEU A 72 1.27 4.56 3.72
CA LEU A 72 1.43 3.22 3.15
C LEU A 72 0.26 2.87 2.22
N THR A 73 -0.95 3.35 2.54
CA THR A 73 -2.12 3.18 1.68
C THR A 73 -1.94 3.88 0.33
N VAL A 74 -1.35 5.09 0.33
CA VAL A 74 -1.06 5.80 -0.91
C VAL A 74 -0.12 4.97 -1.80
N ALA A 75 0.92 4.41 -1.22
CA ALA A 75 1.83 3.53 -1.96
C ALA A 75 1.10 2.32 -2.52
N SER A 76 0.24 1.69 -1.72
CA SER A 76 -0.55 0.54 -2.13
C SER A 76 -1.51 0.88 -3.27
N ALA A 77 -2.13 2.05 -3.23
CA ALA A 77 -3.02 2.52 -4.29
C ALA A 77 -2.29 2.62 -5.63
N THR A 78 -1.07 3.16 -5.60
CA THR A 78 -0.25 3.27 -6.80
C THR A 78 0.12 1.90 -7.35
N LEU A 79 0.54 0.98 -6.48
CA LEU A 79 0.94 -0.37 -6.89
C LEU A 79 -0.25 -1.16 -7.44
N ALA A 80 -1.42 -1.05 -6.81
CA ALA A 80 -2.63 -1.70 -7.29
C ALA A 80 -3.05 -1.15 -8.66
N SER A 81 -2.97 0.17 -8.85
CA SER A 81 -3.25 0.80 -10.12
C SER A 81 -2.33 0.27 -11.22
N ARG A 82 -1.02 0.17 -10.95
CA ARG A 82 -0.05 -0.38 -11.90
C ARG A 82 -0.34 -1.83 -12.26
N ALA A 83 -0.69 -2.65 -11.27
CA ALA A 83 -1.05 -4.05 -11.51
C ALA A 83 -2.28 -4.15 -12.42
N ALA A 84 -3.28 -3.31 -12.21
CA ALA A 84 -4.49 -3.28 -13.03
C ALA A 84 -4.18 -2.86 -14.48
N ILE A 85 -3.31 -1.86 -14.65
CA ILE A 85 -2.87 -1.41 -15.98
C ILE A 85 -2.14 -2.55 -16.70
N GLU A 86 -1.26 -3.27 -16.01
CA GLU A 86 -0.56 -4.42 -16.57
C GLU A 86 -1.53 -5.49 -17.06
N ALA A 87 -2.68 -5.63 -16.39
CA ALA A 87 -3.72 -6.59 -16.77
C ALA A 87 -4.58 -6.11 -17.95
N GLY A 88 -4.41 -4.86 -18.39
CA GLY A 88 -5.14 -4.30 -19.53
C GLY A 88 -6.13 -3.20 -19.21
N MET A 89 -6.20 -2.75 -17.95
CA MET A 89 -7.06 -1.61 -17.60
C MET A 89 -6.53 -0.34 -18.27
N ASP A 90 -7.44 0.51 -18.72
CA ASP A 90 -7.09 1.83 -19.23
C ASP A 90 -6.35 2.63 -18.16
N THR A 91 -5.22 3.24 -18.54
CA THR A 91 -4.35 3.98 -17.62
C THR A 91 -5.09 5.10 -16.92
N GLU A 92 -5.83 5.91 -17.66
CA GLU A 92 -6.56 7.05 -17.09
C GLU A 92 -7.62 6.58 -16.09
N ARG A 93 -8.32 5.50 -16.40
CA ARG A 93 -9.32 4.94 -15.51
C ARG A 93 -8.68 4.40 -14.22
N ALA A 94 -7.56 3.69 -14.34
CA ALA A 94 -6.84 3.16 -13.17
C ALA A 94 -6.35 4.28 -12.26
N ASP A 95 -5.82 5.35 -12.84
CA ASP A 95 -5.35 6.51 -12.09
C ASP A 95 -6.50 7.25 -11.40
N ASN A 96 -7.64 7.38 -12.07
CA ASN A 96 -8.84 8.01 -11.49
C ASN A 96 -9.36 7.22 -10.28
N ILE A 97 -9.32 5.89 -10.35
CA ILE A 97 -9.70 5.04 -9.21
C ILE A 97 -8.77 5.29 -8.03
N SER A 98 -7.46 5.29 -8.29
CA SER A 98 -6.45 5.57 -7.27
C SER A 98 -6.69 6.94 -6.61
N ASP A 99 -6.89 7.97 -7.42
CA ASP A 99 -7.14 9.33 -6.92
C ASP A 99 -8.36 9.39 -6.02
N LEU A 100 -9.45 8.73 -6.41
CA LEU A 100 -10.67 8.71 -5.61
C LEU A 100 -10.46 8.05 -4.25
N TYR A 101 -9.73 6.93 -4.21
CA TYR A 101 -9.44 6.26 -2.94
C TYR A 101 -8.53 7.10 -2.04
N ILE A 102 -7.54 7.76 -2.61
CA ILE A 102 -6.65 8.65 -1.84
C ILE A 102 -7.43 9.83 -1.29
N GLN A 103 -8.33 10.44 -2.06
CA GLN A 103 -9.18 11.52 -1.58
C GLN A 103 -10.07 11.07 -0.43
N LYS A 104 -10.69 9.89 -0.54
CA LYS A 104 -11.53 9.34 0.54
C LYS A 104 -10.70 9.04 1.78
N MET A 105 -9.50 8.51 1.60
CA MET A 105 -8.59 8.20 2.70
C MET A 105 -8.23 9.43 3.50
N ASP A 106 -8.09 10.59 2.85
CA ASP A 106 -7.69 11.83 3.50
C ASP A 106 -8.62 12.20 4.66
N ALA A 107 -9.92 11.91 4.53
CA ALA A 107 -10.94 12.23 5.52
C ALA A 107 -11.08 11.16 6.62
N ILE A 108 -10.43 10.03 6.51
CA ILE A 108 -10.54 8.93 7.49
C ILE A 108 -9.84 9.31 8.79
N GLN A 109 -10.53 9.00 9.91
CA GLN A 109 -10.04 9.33 11.26
C GLN A 109 -9.84 8.11 12.15
N SER A 110 -10.11 6.89 11.65
CA SER A 110 -9.92 5.67 12.43
C SER A 110 -9.15 4.62 11.63
N MET A 111 -8.39 3.79 12.37
CA MET A 111 -7.66 2.68 11.76
C MET A 111 -8.61 1.66 11.16
N GLU A 112 -9.74 1.42 11.80
CA GLU A 112 -10.74 0.47 11.32
C GLU A 112 -11.30 0.87 9.95
N ASP A 113 -11.66 2.14 9.81
CA ASP A 113 -12.16 2.67 8.53
C ASP A 113 -11.07 2.62 7.46
N LEU A 114 -9.82 2.81 7.84
CA LEU A 114 -8.71 2.72 6.89
C LEU A 114 -8.50 1.28 6.38
N LYS A 115 -8.65 0.29 7.27
CA LYS A 115 -8.62 -1.13 6.86
C LYS A 115 -9.74 -1.43 5.87
N GLU A 116 -10.93 -0.97 6.17
CA GLU A 116 -12.10 -1.17 5.29
C GLU A 116 -11.87 -0.54 3.91
N LEU A 117 -11.33 0.68 3.87
CA LEU A 117 -11.01 1.36 2.61
C LEU A 117 -9.97 0.57 1.81
N ASN A 118 -8.93 0.07 2.47
CA ASN A 118 -7.89 -0.73 1.80
C ASN A 118 -8.48 -2.00 1.20
N HIS A 119 -9.35 -2.68 1.96
CA HIS A 119 -10.01 -3.89 1.48
C HIS A 119 -10.87 -3.58 0.25
N ASP A 120 -11.70 -2.55 0.33
CA ASP A 120 -12.58 -2.14 -0.76
C ASP A 120 -11.79 -1.78 -2.02
N MET A 121 -10.67 -1.07 -1.86
CA MET A 121 -9.84 -0.64 -2.97
C MET A 121 -9.31 -1.84 -3.78
N LEU A 122 -8.78 -2.84 -3.09
CA LEU A 122 -8.23 -4.01 -3.77
C LEU A 122 -9.34 -4.86 -4.41
N ILE A 123 -10.51 -4.97 -3.77
CA ILE A 123 -11.67 -5.64 -4.37
C ILE A 123 -12.10 -4.91 -5.64
N PHE A 124 -12.15 -3.58 -5.58
CA PHE A 124 -12.60 -2.78 -6.72
C PHE A 124 -11.69 -2.99 -7.92
N TYR A 125 -10.36 -2.90 -7.73
CA TYR A 125 -9.42 -3.14 -8.81
C TYR A 125 -9.54 -4.58 -9.36
N ALA A 126 -9.62 -5.57 -8.48
CA ALA A 126 -9.73 -6.97 -8.93
C ALA A 126 -11.01 -7.20 -9.74
N LYS A 127 -12.14 -6.62 -9.32
CA LYS A 127 -13.41 -6.76 -10.04
C LYS A 127 -13.36 -6.09 -11.41
N VAL A 128 -12.77 -4.90 -11.49
CA VAL A 128 -12.67 -4.20 -12.78
C VAL A 128 -11.75 -4.98 -13.71
N VAL A 129 -10.65 -5.52 -13.23
CA VAL A 129 -9.76 -6.37 -14.04
C VAL A 129 -10.49 -7.62 -14.51
N ALA A 130 -11.25 -8.28 -13.63
CA ALA A 130 -12.00 -9.49 -13.99
C ALA A 130 -13.05 -9.23 -15.08
N ALA A 131 -13.54 -8.01 -15.20
CA ALA A 131 -14.54 -7.61 -16.18
C ALA A 131 -13.95 -7.15 -17.53
N LEU A 132 -12.64 -7.14 -17.67
CA LEU A 132 -11.97 -6.73 -18.91
C LEU A 132 -12.21 -7.72 -20.06
#